data_3ab0304ffa9f76ffb8752893fa0d93ed
#
_entry.id   3ab0304ffa9f76ffb8752893fa0d93ed
#
_cell.length_a   1.000
_cell.length_b   1.000
_cell.length_c   1.000
_cell.angle_alpha   90.00
_cell.angle_beta   90.00
_cell.angle_gamma   90.00
#
_symmetry.space_group_name_H-M   'P 1'
#
loop_
_entity.id
_entity.type
_entity.pdbx_description
1 polymer ?
#
loop_
_entity_poly.entity_id
_entity_poly.type
_entity_poly.pdbx_seq_one_letter_code
_entity_poly.pdbx_strand_id
1 'polypeptide(L)'
;MKKYLMLLGVLSISSCQDGTLVNEAVLIGTDTNEAATLDKSINKKAKNIILFIGDGMGPSQVELARLSVGGANHRLSFENFPVTGIVLNSSAQNLYTDSAAAATAWAAGVKTKNGYLSVDADNKFLPTIPELLSTKGYLTGLVATSSVTHATPAAFYAHINSRSKHKRIAEMLVESDIAIALGGGSEFFKMPLSNEAIHIINNGDSLDEDNLIEYSRVLGLFGEDGLDRRLSPPTQLKMTEKAVDFLDLKTANCPGFFLMSEGSQIDWAGHDNNVKYMLSEFADFDDSIAAAIEFAKKDQETLILVTADHATGGLVLQKPRGSNIRAQWTTTSHDLSPINIYAFGPGADLFSGVMDNTEIFDRMLQALDYENLESNNCIN
;
A
#
# COMPACT_ATOMS: atom_id res chain seq x y z
N MET A 1 21.05 -6.88 -15.82
CA MET A 1 19.61 -6.58 -15.91
C MET A 1 19.02 -7.41 -17.05
N LYS A 2 18.35 -8.52 -16.72
CA LYS A 2 17.62 -9.33 -17.71
C LYS A 2 16.19 -8.82 -17.74
N LYS A 3 15.76 -8.26 -18.88
CA LYS A 3 14.37 -7.90 -19.11
C LYS A 3 13.55 -9.19 -19.20
N TYR A 4 12.68 -9.41 -18.23
CA TYR A 4 11.72 -10.50 -18.25
C TYR A 4 10.53 -10.08 -19.14
N LEU A 5 10.40 -10.72 -20.29
CA LEU A 5 9.21 -10.60 -21.14
C LEU A 5 8.24 -11.68 -20.65
N MET A 6 7.30 -11.30 -19.81
CA MET A 6 6.26 -12.19 -19.30
C MET A 6 5.26 -12.45 -20.40
N LEU A 7 5.29 -13.63 -21.03
CA LEU A 7 4.29 -14.07 -21.99
C LEU A 7 3.14 -14.72 -21.23
N LEU A 8 2.22 -13.91 -20.73
CA LEU A 8 0.99 -14.38 -20.07
C LEU A 8 0.01 -14.91 -21.13
N GLY A 9 -0.05 -16.21 -21.25
CA GLY A 9 -1.10 -16.89 -22.02
C GLY A 9 -2.37 -17.05 -21.18
N VAL A 10 -3.29 -16.11 -21.24
CA VAL A 10 -4.64 -16.25 -20.65
C VAL A 10 -5.59 -16.73 -21.75
N LEU A 11 -6.12 -17.94 -21.59
CA LEU A 11 -7.24 -18.43 -22.39
C LEU A 11 -8.54 -18.14 -21.64
N SER A 12 -9.25 -17.08 -22.02
CA SER A 12 -10.58 -16.80 -21.53
C SER A 12 -11.60 -17.72 -22.21
N ILE A 13 -12.26 -18.56 -21.43
CA ILE A 13 -13.45 -19.29 -21.85
C ILE A 13 -14.64 -18.63 -21.17
N SER A 14 -15.26 -17.67 -21.85
CA SER A 14 -16.48 -17.01 -21.38
C SER A 14 -17.69 -17.86 -21.73
N SER A 15 -18.46 -18.28 -20.72
CA SER A 15 -19.83 -18.75 -20.91
C SER A 15 -20.74 -17.98 -19.97
N CYS A 16 -21.54 -17.07 -20.51
CA CYS A 16 -22.61 -16.38 -19.79
C CYS A 16 -23.81 -17.29 -19.57
N GLN A 17 -24.25 -17.40 -18.31
CA GLN A 17 -25.68 -17.48 -17.92
C GLN A 17 -25.84 -17.41 -16.40
N ASP A 18 -26.69 -16.49 -15.97
CA ASP A 18 -27.34 -16.33 -14.64
C ASP A 18 -26.59 -16.85 -13.41
N GLY A 19 -25.93 -15.94 -12.69
CA GLY A 19 -25.26 -16.24 -11.43
C GLY A 19 -23.96 -17.05 -11.57
N THR A 20 -23.37 -17.04 -12.73
CA THR A 20 -22.18 -17.84 -13.06
C THR A 20 -20.91 -17.23 -12.45
N LEU A 21 -20.26 -18.04 -11.66
CA LEU A 21 -18.90 -17.84 -11.18
C LEU A 21 -17.96 -17.60 -12.36
N VAL A 22 -17.28 -16.47 -12.39
CA VAL A 22 -16.25 -16.20 -13.41
C VAL A 22 -15.07 -17.14 -13.14
N ASN A 23 -14.67 -17.89 -14.17
CA ASN A 23 -13.57 -18.84 -14.09
C ASN A 23 -12.52 -18.49 -15.12
N GLU A 24 -11.29 -18.34 -14.68
CA GLU A 24 -10.13 -18.10 -15.53
C GLU A 24 -9.10 -19.19 -15.37
N ALA A 25 -8.42 -19.56 -16.45
CA ALA A 25 -7.29 -20.48 -16.44
C ALA A 25 -6.00 -19.67 -16.43
N VAL A 26 -5.17 -19.89 -15.43
CA VAL A 26 -3.88 -19.19 -15.23
C VAL A 26 -2.76 -20.20 -15.36
N LEU A 27 -1.75 -19.90 -16.18
CA LEU A 27 -0.56 -20.73 -16.30
C LEU A 27 0.24 -20.70 -14.98
N ILE A 28 0.67 -21.87 -14.54
CA ILE A 28 1.64 -21.99 -13.46
C ILE A 28 2.99 -21.59 -14.02
N GLY A 29 3.63 -20.60 -13.38
CA GLY A 29 4.96 -20.13 -13.72
C GLY A 29 6.04 -21.15 -13.38
N THR A 30 7.20 -20.94 -13.94
CA THR A 30 8.38 -21.80 -13.78
C THR A 30 9.60 -21.10 -13.21
N ASP A 31 9.50 -19.80 -12.96
CA ASP A 31 10.59 -19.02 -12.37
C ASP A 31 10.74 -19.41 -10.90
N THR A 32 11.82 -20.10 -10.58
CA THR A 32 12.14 -20.44 -9.20
C THR A 32 13.20 -19.48 -8.67
N ASN A 33 12.90 -18.78 -7.60
CA ASN A 33 13.89 -18.14 -6.76
C ASN A 33 14.06 -18.99 -5.48
N GLU A 34 15.27 -19.14 -5.00
CA GLU A 34 15.51 -19.73 -3.70
C GLU A 34 15.02 -18.75 -2.63
N ALA A 35 14.33 -19.30 -1.60
CA ALA A 35 13.89 -18.49 -0.47
C ALA A 35 15.12 -17.87 0.21
N ALA A 36 15.27 -16.57 0.10
CA ALA A 36 16.31 -15.85 0.82
C ALA A 36 15.86 -15.69 2.27
N THR A 37 16.61 -16.30 3.20
CA THR A 37 16.36 -16.07 4.62
C THR A 37 16.83 -14.66 4.96
N LEU A 38 15.89 -13.76 5.25
CA LEU A 38 16.21 -12.46 5.79
C LEU A 38 16.45 -12.61 7.29
N ASP A 39 17.58 -12.10 7.78
CA ASP A 39 17.92 -12.20 9.20
C ASP A 39 16.92 -11.41 10.06
N LYS A 40 16.53 -12.01 11.19
CA LYS A 40 15.77 -11.31 12.24
C LYS A 40 16.68 -10.28 12.89
N SER A 41 16.45 -9.00 12.67
CA SER A 41 17.02 -7.96 13.51
C SER A 41 16.20 -7.87 14.81
N ILE A 42 16.47 -8.78 15.74
CA ILE A 42 15.76 -8.85 17.02
C ILE A 42 16.28 -7.71 17.92
N ASN A 43 15.38 -6.95 18.54
CA ASN A 43 15.62 -5.94 19.59
C ASN A 43 16.26 -4.61 19.15
N LYS A 44 16.09 -4.14 17.93
CA LYS A 44 16.37 -2.75 17.59
C LYS A 44 15.07 -1.97 17.42
N LYS A 45 15.07 -0.68 17.78
CA LYS A 45 14.01 0.26 17.43
C LYS A 45 14.10 0.61 15.96
N ALA A 46 12.99 0.76 15.30
CA ALA A 46 12.95 1.30 13.96
C ALA A 46 13.19 2.82 14.00
N LYS A 47 13.93 3.33 13.04
CA LYS A 47 14.02 4.75 12.74
C LYS A 47 12.98 5.14 11.69
N ASN A 48 12.78 4.29 10.69
CA ASN A 48 11.87 4.52 9.60
C ASN A 48 10.83 3.40 9.52
N ILE A 49 9.64 3.72 8.98
CA ILE A 49 8.63 2.72 8.62
C ILE A 49 8.24 2.90 7.16
N ILE A 50 8.23 1.79 6.41
CA ILE A 50 7.59 1.70 5.09
C ILE A 50 6.44 0.71 5.21
N LEU A 51 5.21 1.21 5.06
CA LEU A 51 3.98 0.42 5.10
C LEU A 51 3.48 0.21 3.67
N PHE A 52 3.56 -1.02 3.18
CA PHE A 52 2.96 -1.43 1.91
C PHE A 52 1.56 -1.96 2.13
N ILE A 53 0.62 -1.48 1.33
CA ILE A 53 -0.79 -1.90 1.36
C ILE A 53 -1.17 -2.38 -0.04
N GLY A 54 -1.47 -3.67 -0.18
CA GLY A 54 -2.13 -4.20 -1.37
C GLY A 54 -3.62 -4.14 -1.17
N ASP A 55 -4.30 -3.14 -1.73
CA ASP A 55 -5.75 -3.00 -1.62
C ASP A 55 -6.44 -4.23 -2.23
N GLY A 56 -7.34 -4.86 -1.48
CA GLY A 56 -8.01 -6.09 -1.90
C GLY A 56 -7.15 -7.36 -1.94
N MET A 57 -5.91 -7.29 -1.44
CA MET A 57 -4.91 -8.35 -1.50
C MET A 57 -5.11 -9.41 -0.39
N GLY A 58 -6.13 -10.24 -0.52
CA GLY A 58 -6.33 -11.38 0.38
C GLY A 58 -5.35 -12.54 0.15
N PRO A 59 -5.39 -13.58 1.00
CA PRO A 59 -4.49 -14.73 0.88
C PRO A 59 -4.56 -15.48 -0.46
N SER A 60 -5.76 -15.53 -1.09
CA SER A 60 -5.92 -16.18 -2.41
C SER A 60 -5.27 -15.39 -3.52
N GLN A 61 -5.25 -14.06 -3.43
CA GLN A 61 -4.59 -13.17 -4.39
C GLN A 61 -3.07 -13.33 -4.31
N VAL A 62 -2.51 -13.38 -3.10
CA VAL A 62 -1.08 -13.68 -2.87
C VAL A 62 -0.70 -15.03 -3.47
N GLU A 63 -1.48 -16.07 -3.17
CA GLU A 63 -1.25 -17.42 -3.69
C GLU A 63 -1.31 -17.46 -5.22
N LEU A 64 -2.29 -16.77 -5.83
CA LEU A 64 -2.42 -16.70 -7.29
C LEU A 64 -1.20 -16.03 -7.92
N ALA A 65 -0.75 -14.90 -7.37
CA ALA A 65 0.43 -14.17 -7.85
C ALA A 65 1.67 -15.06 -7.78
N ARG A 66 1.95 -15.67 -6.64
CA ARG A 66 3.08 -16.57 -6.43
C ARG A 66 3.09 -17.74 -7.43
N LEU A 67 1.96 -18.44 -7.56
CA LEU A 67 1.85 -19.59 -8.45
C LEU A 67 1.97 -19.20 -9.93
N SER A 68 1.51 -18.01 -10.32
CA SER A 68 1.60 -17.54 -11.70
C SER A 68 3.02 -17.14 -12.11
N VAL A 69 3.85 -16.69 -11.17
CA VAL A 69 5.25 -16.32 -11.43
C VAL A 69 6.15 -17.56 -11.51
N GLY A 70 6.18 -18.39 -10.46
CA GLY A 70 7.17 -19.44 -10.37
C GLY A 70 6.66 -20.76 -9.77
N GLY A 71 5.34 -20.93 -9.63
CA GLY A 71 4.74 -22.14 -9.10
C GLY A 71 4.93 -22.31 -7.60
N ALA A 72 4.77 -23.54 -7.12
CA ALA A 72 4.68 -23.85 -5.67
C ALA A 72 5.93 -23.50 -4.85
N ASN A 73 7.09 -23.48 -5.48
CA ASN A 73 8.37 -23.23 -4.79
C ASN A 73 8.86 -21.79 -4.90
N HIS A 74 8.14 -20.95 -5.66
CA HIS A 74 8.44 -19.53 -5.73
C HIS A 74 8.12 -18.83 -4.41
N ARG A 75 8.75 -17.69 -4.17
CA ARG A 75 8.42 -16.75 -3.09
C ARG A 75 8.35 -15.36 -3.67
N LEU A 76 7.27 -14.66 -3.38
CA LEU A 76 7.19 -13.22 -3.58
C LEU A 76 8.18 -12.52 -2.64
N SER A 77 8.58 -11.31 -2.94
CA SER A 77 9.61 -10.59 -2.18
C SER A 77 9.33 -10.58 -0.68
N PHE A 78 8.09 -10.28 -0.30
CA PHE A 78 7.67 -10.21 1.10
C PHE A 78 7.38 -11.59 1.75
N GLU A 79 7.20 -12.65 0.98
CA GLU A 79 7.04 -14.02 1.54
C GLU A 79 8.36 -14.58 2.13
N ASN A 80 9.48 -13.85 1.92
CA ASN A 80 10.77 -14.14 2.56
C ASN A 80 10.93 -13.42 3.92
N PHE A 81 9.98 -12.62 4.36
CA PHE A 81 10.04 -11.91 5.64
C PHE A 81 10.02 -12.88 6.82
N PRO A 82 10.79 -12.61 7.88
CA PRO A 82 10.94 -13.55 9.00
C PRO A 82 9.71 -13.61 9.90
N VAL A 83 8.80 -12.64 9.79
CA VAL A 83 7.62 -12.52 10.64
C VAL A 83 6.36 -12.41 9.80
N THR A 84 5.36 -13.20 10.16
CA THR A 84 4.03 -13.18 9.56
C THR A 84 2.98 -13.21 10.66
N GLY A 85 1.92 -12.43 10.50
CA GLY A 85 0.75 -12.41 11.36
C GLY A 85 -0.55 -12.48 10.55
N ILE A 86 -1.66 -12.63 11.26
CA ILE A 86 -3.01 -12.61 10.71
C ILE A 86 -3.74 -11.40 11.29
N VAL A 87 -4.39 -10.62 10.43
CA VAL A 87 -5.12 -9.41 10.80
C VAL A 87 -6.63 -9.65 10.65
N LEU A 88 -7.37 -9.37 11.71
CA LEU A 88 -8.83 -9.40 11.72
C LEU A 88 -9.34 -8.02 11.33
N ASN A 89 -10.02 -7.93 10.18
CA ASN A 89 -10.40 -6.70 9.53
C ASN A 89 -11.92 -6.50 9.49
N SER A 90 -12.49 -5.91 10.50
CA SER A 90 -13.89 -5.46 10.49
C SER A 90 -13.95 -3.95 10.69
N SER A 91 -15.01 -3.29 10.21
CA SER A 91 -15.29 -1.90 10.55
C SER A 91 -16.10 -1.80 11.87
N ALA A 92 -16.37 -0.59 12.34
CA ALA A 92 -17.13 -0.40 13.59
C ALA A 92 -18.58 -0.91 13.52
N GLN A 93 -19.14 -1.04 12.32
CA GLN A 93 -20.56 -1.38 12.14
C GLN A 93 -20.81 -2.65 11.31
N ASN A 94 -19.79 -3.15 10.61
CA ASN A 94 -19.91 -4.26 9.69
C ASN A 94 -18.84 -5.32 9.94
N LEU A 95 -19.19 -6.58 9.68
CA LEU A 95 -18.24 -7.70 9.72
C LEU A 95 -17.15 -7.57 8.64
N TYR A 96 -17.42 -6.81 7.56
CA TYR A 96 -16.47 -6.45 6.53
C TYR A 96 -16.08 -4.97 6.65
N THR A 97 -14.93 -4.64 6.13
CA THR A 97 -14.46 -3.25 6.04
C THR A 97 -14.41 -2.78 4.59
N ASP A 98 -14.46 -1.46 4.38
CA ASP A 98 -13.95 -0.84 3.16
C ASP A 98 -12.57 -0.26 3.43
N SER A 99 -11.89 0.17 2.37
CA SER A 99 -10.53 0.74 2.46
C SER A 99 -10.45 1.96 3.39
N ALA A 100 -11.52 2.78 3.47
CA ALA A 100 -11.55 3.96 4.33
C ALA A 100 -11.50 3.60 5.81
N ALA A 101 -12.34 2.66 6.25
CA ALA A 101 -12.39 2.22 7.64
C ALA A 101 -11.14 1.39 8.01
N ALA A 102 -10.63 0.55 7.09
CA ALA A 102 -9.41 -0.20 7.30
C ALA A 102 -8.18 0.71 7.42
N ALA A 103 -8.01 1.64 6.50
CA ALA A 103 -6.89 2.59 6.55
C ALA A 103 -6.98 3.51 7.78
N THR A 104 -8.18 3.91 8.21
CA THR A 104 -8.38 4.64 9.48
C THR A 104 -7.91 3.83 10.68
N ALA A 105 -8.16 2.51 10.69
CA ALA A 105 -7.70 1.65 11.78
C ALA A 105 -6.16 1.64 11.90
N TRP A 106 -5.44 1.66 10.77
CA TRP A 106 -3.97 1.73 10.79
C TRP A 106 -3.43 3.14 11.02
N ALA A 107 -4.12 4.14 10.46
CA ALA A 107 -3.66 5.53 10.55
C ALA A 107 -3.91 6.14 11.94
N ALA A 108 -4.96 5.69 12.65
CA ALA A 108 -5.42 6.32 13.89
C ALA A 108 -5.75 5.33 15.04
N GLY A 109 -5.56 4.02 14.85
CA GLY A 109 -5.77 3.00 15.90
C GLY A 109 -7.23 2.79 16.33
N VAL A 110 -8.21 3.26 15.56
CA VAL A 110 -9.62 3.24 15.95
C VAL A 110 -10.50 2.71 14.83
N LYS A 111 -11.44 1.81 15.17
CA LYS A 111 -12.48 1.37 14.24
C LYS A 111 -13.45 2.51 13.93
N THR A 112 -13.74 2.72 12.64
CA THR A 112 -14.74 3.66 12.18
C THR A 112 -15.76 3.02 11.23
N LYS A 113 -16.72 3.80 10.75
CA LYS A 113 -17.73 3.36 9.76
C LYS A 113 -17.10 3.28 8.37
N ASN A 114 -17.58 2.34 7.57
CA ASN A 114 -17.21 2.30 6.15
C ASN A 114 -17.45 3.67 5.50
N GLY A 115 -16.50 4.11 4.68
CA GLY A 115 -16.52 5.42 4.02
C GLY A 115 -15.98 6.59 4.85
N TYR A 116 -15.68 6.43 6.14
CA TYR A 116 -15.15 7.47 7.02
C TYR A 116 -13.62 7.44 7.02
N LEU A 117 -13.00 8.62 7.04
CA LEU A 117 -11.55 8.83 7.00
C LEU A 117 -11.12 9.55 8.28
N SER A 118 -10.34 8.89 9.10
CA SER A 118 -9.73 9.37 10.36
C SER A 118 -10.62 10.26 11.23
N VAL A 119 -11.89 9.87 11.26
CA VAL A 119 -12.88 10.27 12.26
C VAL A 119 -13.49 9.01 12.86
N ASP A 120 -13.90 9.04 14.13
CA ASP A 120 -14.56 7.90 14.76
C ASP A 120 -16.00 7.71 14.25
N ALA A 121 -16.69 6.68 14.77
CA ALA A 121 -18.07 6.38 14.38
C ALA A 121 -19.06 7.52 14.71
N ASP A 122 -18.70 8.45 15.60
CA ASP A 122 -19.47 9.63 15.98
C ASP A 122 -18.99 10.91 15.28
N ASN A 123 -18.12 10.76 14.27
CA ASN A 123 -17.52 11.84 13.47
C ASN A 123 -16.62 12.79 14.27
N LYS A 124 -15.97 12.28 15.32
CA LYS A 124 -14.94 13.02 16.05
C LYS A 124 -13.59 12.81 15.40
N PHE A 125 -12.79 13.85 15.39
CA PHE A 125 -11.41 13.83 14.93
C PHE A 125 -10.57 12.76 15.63
N LEU A 126 -9.76 12.04 14.86
CA LEU A 126 -8.78 11.06 15.33
C LEU A 126 -7.39 11.48 14.83
N PRO A 127 -6.42 11.74 15.70
CA PRO A 127 -5.06 12.05 15.25
C PRO A 127 -4.46 10.86 14.50
N THR A 128 -3.84 11.13 13.37
CA THR A 128 -3.21 10.11 12.53
C THR A 128 -1.74 9.90 12.88
N ILE A 129 -1.18 8.76 12.51
CA ILE A 129 0.24 8.46 12.72
C ILE A 129 1.16 9.53 12.07
N PRO A 130 0.91 10.03 10.84
CA PRO A 130 1.66 11.15 10.28
C PRO A 130 1.62 12.41 11.15
N GLU A 131 0.44 12.79 11.65
CA GLU A 131 0.29 13.97 12.51
C GLU A 131 1.03 13.81 13.84
N LEU A 132 0.94 12.63 14.46
CA LEU A 132 1.70 12.32 15.68
C LEU A 132 3.21 12.39 15.42
N LEU A 133 3.67 11.78 14.34
CA LEU A 133 5.09 11.73 13.97
C LEU A 133 5.63 13.10 13.57
N SER A 134 4.83 13.95 12.90
CA SER A 134 5.18 15.34 12.56
C SER A 134 5.55 16.14 13.81
N THR A 135 4.85 15.95 14.95
CA THR A 135 5.18 16.60 16.23
C THR A 135 6.56 16.20 16.79
N LYS A 136 7.11 15.10 16.28
CA LYS A 136 8.44 14.57 16.64
C LYS A 136 9.51 14.88 15.59
N GLY A 137 9.14 15.57 14.50
CA GLY A 137 10.06 15.95 13.41
C GLY A 137 10.27 14.86 12.35
N TYR A 138 9.40 13.86 12.28
CA TYR A 138 9.37 12.90 11.17
C TYR A 138 8.77 13.53 9.91
N LEU A 139 9.24 13.08 8.75
CA LEU A 139 8.58 13.38 7.49
C LEU A 139 7.72 12.19 7.05
N THR A 140 6.62 12.51 6.36
CA THR A 140 5.70 11.49 5.82
C THR A 140 5.58 11.58 4.32
N GLY A 141 5.61 10.40 3.68
CA GLY A 141 5.31 10.21 2.26
C GLY A 141 4.12 9.30 2.03
N LEU A 142 3.44 9.53 0.90
CA LEU A 142 2.33 8.71 0.42
C LEU A 142 2.54 8.38 -1.06
N VAL A 143 2.40 7.11 -1.42
CA VAL A 143 2.40 6.62 -2.80
C VAL A 143 1.16 5.79 -3.03
N ALA A 144 0.47 5.98 -4.15
CA ALA A 144 -0.70 5.17 -4.49
C ALA A 144 -0.84 5.02 -6.01
N THR A 145 -1.32 3.87 -6.47
CA THR A 145 -1.67 3.67 -7.88
C THR A 145 -3.09 4.16 -8.20
N SER A 146 -3.88 4.53 -7.19
CA SER A 146 -5.11 5.31 -7.28
C SER A 146 -4.84 6.81 -7.22
N SER A 147 -5.91 7.61 -7.10
CA SER A 147 -5.80 9.01 -6.68
C SER A 147 -5.18 9.11 -5.28
N VAL A 148 -4.32 10.12 -5.06
CA VAL A 148 -3.83 10.44 -3.71
C VAL A 148 -4.96 10.89 -2.77
N THR A 149 -6.15 11.18 -3.30
CA THR A 149 -7.38 11.46 -2.54
C THR A 149 -8.26 10.23 -2.34
N HIS A 150 -7.85 9.05 -2.84
CA HIS A 150 -8.56 7.79 -2.59
C HIS A 150 -8.49 7.42 -1.11
N ALA A 151 -9.34 6.49 -0.70
CA ALA A 151 -9.59 6.24 0.73
C ALA A 151 -8.34 5.88 1.53
N THR A 152 -7.49 5.01 1.00
CA THR A 152 -6.32 4.52 1.72
C THR A 152 -5.29 5.61 1.98
N PRO A 153 -4.75 6.34 0.97
CA PRO A 153 -3.86 7.45 1.25
C PRO A 153 -4.52 8.56 2.05
N ALA A 154 -5.81 8.87 1.77
CA ALA A 154 -6.52 9.95 2.43
C ALA A 154 -6.71 9.73 3.93
N ALA A 155 -6.83 8.50 4.41
CA ALA A 155 -6.97 8.21 5.84
C ALA A 155 -5.74 8.64 6.66
N PHE A 156 -4.59 8.85 6.04
CA PHE A 156 -3.37 9.29 6.74
C PHE A 156 -3.28 10.81 6.95
N TYR A 157 -4.21 11.61 6.35
CA TYR A 157 -4.17 13.08 6.47
C TYR A 157 -5.56 13.76 6.49
N ALA A 158 -6.64 13.05 6.13
CA ALA A 158 -7.95 13.67 5.99
C ALA A 158 -8.92 13.19 7.07
N HIS A 159 -9.69 14.13 7.65
CA HIS A 159 -10.65 13.88 8.72
C HIS A 159 -12.06 14.22 8.24
N ILE A 160 -12.73 13.23 7.62
CA ILE A 160 -14.02 13.47 6.98
C ILE A 160 -14.89 12.21 6.97
N ASN A 161 -16.19 12.41 7.12
CA ASN A 161 -17.17 11.32 7.18
C ASN A 161 -17.64 10.80 5.81
N SER A 162 -16.86 11.04 4.75
CA SER A 162 -17.14 10.47 3.43
C SER A 162 -15.92 10.51 2.53
N ARG A 163 -15.44 9.34 2.12
CA ARG A 163 -14.35 9.14 1.16
C ARG A 163 -14.64 9.71 -0.24
N SER A 164 -15.92 9.92 -0.57
CA SER A 164 -16.33 10.44 -1.88
C SER A 164 -16.17 11.95 -2.04
N LYS A 165 -15.75 12.67 -0.99
CA LYS A 165 -15.57 14.12 -1.02
C LYS A 165 -14.16 14.51 -1.50
N HIS A 166 -13.73 13.97 -2.66
CA HIS A 166 -12.36 14.09 -3.16
C HIS A 166 -11.82 15.52 -3.19
N LYS A 167 -12.63 16.52 -3.60
CA LYS A 167 -12.19 17.92 -3.62
C LYS A 167 -11.83 18.45 -2.23
N ARG A 168 -12.65 18.11 -1.20
CA ARG A 168 -12.34 18.52 0.18
C ARG A 168 -11.13 17.73 0.72
N ILE A 169 -10.99 16.48 0.35
CA ILE A 169 -9.83 15.64 0.69
C ILE A 169 -8.56 16.24 0.05
N ALA A 170 -8.63 16.70 -1.21
CA ALA A 170 -7.50 17.36 -1.87
C ALA A 170 -7.08 18.66 -1.14
N GLU A 171 -8.06 19.48 -0.67
CA GLU A 171 -7.77 20.66 0.16
C GLU A 171 -7.04 20.26 1.46
N MET A 172 -7.50 19.18 2.13
CA MET A 172 -6.87 18.69 3.35
C MET A 172 -5.43 18.18 3.12
N LEU A 173 -5.13 17.59 1.94
CA LEU A 173 -3.76 17.22 1.60
C LEU A 173 -2.86 18.45 1.46
N VAL A 174 -3.35 19.51 0.83
CA VAL A 174 -2.60 20.78 0.71
C VAL A 174 -2.35 21.42 2.08
N GLU A 175 -3.33 21.32 2.99
CA GLU A 175 -3.26 21.83 4.37
C GLU A 175 -2.39 20.97 5.30
N SER A 176 -2.10 19.70 4.93
CA SER A 176 -1.38 18.73 5.78
C SER A 176 0.14 18.93 5.77
N ASP A 177 0.83 18.19 6.66
CA ASP A 177 2.29 18.14 6.74
C ASP A 177 2.90 17.01 5.87
N ILE A 178 2.14 16.42 4.94
CA ILE A 178 2.66 15.40 4.03
C ILE A 178 3.76 16.01 3.15
N ALA A 179 4.97 15.46 3.25
CA ALA A 179 6.15 15.99 2.57
C ALA A 179 6.20 15.59 1.08
N ILE A 180 5.77 14.37 0.76
CA ILE A 180 5.68 13.89 -0.62
C ILE A 180 4.43 13.04 -0.80
N ALA A 181 3.64 13.31 -1.84
CA ALA A 181 2.51 12.49 -2.25
C ALA A 181 2.57 12.23 -3.76
N LEU A 182 2.60 10.97 -4.17
CA LEU A 182 2.73 10.55 -5.57
C LEU A 182 1.60 9.58 -5.93
N GLY A 183 0.85 9.90 -7.00
CA GLY A 183 -0.25 9.06 -7.48
C GLY A 183 -1.09 9.74 -8.56
N GLY A 184 -2.35 9.38 -8.66
CA GLY A 184 -3.33 10.04 -9.52
C GLY A 184 -4.10 11.15 -8.80
N GLY A 185 -5.21 11.62 -9.41
CA GLY A 185 -6.17 12.54 -8.80
C GLY A 185 -6.10 13.98 -9.29
N SER A 186 -5.43 14.27 -10.41
CA SER A 186 -5.27 15.63 -10.94
C SER A 186 -6.60 16.37 -11.16
N GLU A 187 -7.69 15.64 -11.40
CA GLU A 187 -9.02 16.24 -11.57
C GLU A 187 -9.59 16.87 -10.28
N PHE A 188 -9.08 16.46 -9.11
CA PHE A 188 -9.58 16.94 -7.82
C PHE A 188 -8.85 18.19 -7.31
N PHE A 189 -7.68 18.50 -7.86
CA PHE A 189 -6.83 19.65 -7.49
C PHE A 189 -7.05 20.87 -8.40
N LYS A 190 -8.31 21.22 -8.67
CA LYS A 190 -8.66 22.38 -9.52
C LYS A 190 -8.62 23.74 -8.79
N MET A 191 -8.29 23.73 -7.49
CA MET A 191 -8.11 24.97 -6.73
C MET A 191 -6.75 25.61 -7.09
N PRO A 192 -6.62 26.94 -6.95
CA PRO A 192 -5.31 27.55 -6.99
C PRO A 192 -4.47 26.96 -5.86
N LEU A 193 -3.47 26.17 -6.22
CA LEU A 193 -2.47 25.70 -5.25
C LEU A 193 -1.57 26.90 -4.95
N SER A 194 -2.10 27.84 -4.16
CA SER A 194 -1.46 29.11 -3.82
C SER A 194 -0.30 28.96 -2.82
N ASN A 195 0.08 27.72 -2.52
CA ASN A 195 1.19 27.46 -1.63
C ASN A 195 2.47 27.30 -2.46
N GLU A 196 3.27 28.37 -2.56
CA GLU A 196 4.58 28.37 -3.22
C GLU A 196 5.54 27.30 -2.66
N ALA A 197 5.18 26.68 -1.54
CA ALA A 197 5.96 25.63 -0.88
C ALA A 197 5.76 24.22 -1.48
N ILE A 198 4.76 24.00 -2.36
CA ILE A 198 4.48 22.67 -2.94
C ILE A 198 4.91 22.64 -4.41
N HIS A 199 5.88 21.79 -4.72
CA HIS A 199 6.23 21.48 -6.10
C HIS A 199 5.30 20.43 -6.70
N ILE A 200 4.70 20.75 -7.86
CA ILE A 200 3.71 19.88 -8.52
C ILE A 200 4.31 19.27 -9.77
N ILE A 201 4.24 17.96 -9.87
CA ILE A 201 4.65 17.16 -11.02
C ILE A 201 3.43 16.51 -11.64
N ASN A 202 3.17 16.78 -12.93
CA ASN A 202 2.03 16.20 -13.66
C ASN A 202 2.45 15.23 -14.77
N ASN A 203 3.75 15.04 -14.96
CA ASN A 203 4.29 14.11 -15.94
C ASN A 203 5.22 13.10 -15.25
N GLY A 204 4.97 11.81 -15.46
CA GLY A 204 5.77 10.74 -14.89
C GLY A 204 7.25 10.76 -15.32
N ASP A 205 7.54 11.21 -16.55
CA ASP A 205 8.91 11.33 -17.03
C ASP A 205 9.71 12.38 -16.23
N SER A 206 9.06 13.48 -15.83
CA SER A 206 9.67 14.53 -15.02
C SER A 206 10.04 14.06 -13.60
N LEU A 207 9.45 12.97 -13.13
CA LEU A 207 9.81 12.39 -11.82
C LEU A 207 11.30 11.93 -11.77
N ASP A 208 11.91 11.64 -12.92
CA ASP A 208 13.33 11.31 -13.02
C ASP A 208 14.22 12.54 -13.19
N GLU A 209 13.73 13.57 -13.86
CA GLU A 209 14.48 14.75 -14.24
C GLU A 209 14.55 15.78 -13.12
N ASP A 210 13.51 15.87 -12.27
CA ASP A 210 13.42 16.84 -11.20
C ASP A 210 14.32 16.49 -10.02
N ASN A 211 15.05 17.48 -9.52
CA ASN A 211 15.79 17.38 -8.27
C ASN A 211 14.86 17.62 -7.09
N LEU A 212 14.07 16.61 -6.71
CA LEU A 212 13.00 16.72 -5.69
C LEU A 212 13.49 17.25 -4.36
N ILE A 213 14.76 17.00 -4.01
CA ILE A 213 15.35 17.42 -2.73
C ILE A 213 15.39 18.94 -2.54
N GLU A 214 15.30 19.72 -3.62
CA GLU A 214 15.29 21.19 -3.53
C GLU A 214 13.97 21.75 -2.97
N TYR A 215 12.91 20.96 -3.04
CA TYR A 215 11.57 21.39 -2.61
C TYR A 215 11.25 20.92 -1.18
N SER A 216 10.52 21.75 -0.46
CA SER A 216 10.03 21.39 0.90
C SER A 216 8.95 20.34 0.83
N ARG A 217 8.07 20.40 -0.17
CA ARG A 217 6.97 19.44 -0.39
C ARG A 217 6.81 19.15 -1.87
N VAL A 218 6.43 17.89 -2.18
CA VAL A 218 6.24 17.41 -3.56
C VAL A 218 4.86 16.76 -3.70
N LEU A 219 4.15 17.10 -4.78
CA LEU A 219 2.88 16.51 -5.15
C LEU A 219 2.94 16.05 -6.62
N GLY A 220 3.02 14.74 -6.84
CA GLY A 220 2.98 14.12 -8.17
C GLY A 220 1.58 13.61 -8.50
N LEU A 221 0.96 14.14 -9.58
CA LEU A 221 -0.39 13.83 -10.01
C LEU A 221 -0.36 13.30 -11.45
N PHE A 222 -0.23 11.99 -11.62
CA PHE A 222 0.08 11.33 -12.90
C PHE A 222 -1.13 10.73 -13.63
N GLY A 223 -2.33 10.96 -13.13
CA GLY A 223 -3.60 10.53 -13.71
C GLY A 223 -4.75 11.43 -13.26
N GLU A 224 -5.86 11.46 -14.01
CA GLU A 224 -7.05 12.23 -13.63
C GLU A 224 -7.64 11.73 -12.31
N ASP A 225 -7.92 10.42 -12.21
CA ASP A 225 -8.31 9.71 -10.99
C ASP A 225 -7.18 8.76 -10.58
N GLY A 226 -7.22 7.46 -10.92
CA GLY A 226 -6.08 6.56 -10.76
C GLY A 226 -5.09 6.64 -11.92
N LEU A 227 -3.98 5.91 -11.80
CA LEU A 227 -3.01 5.80 -12.88
C LEU A 227 -3.57 4.97 -14.04
N ASP A 228 -3.51 5.49 -15.27
CA ASP A 228 -3.83 4.71 -16.46
C ASP A 228 -2.61 3.89 -16.89
N ARG A 229 -2.60 2.62 -16.52
CA ARG A 229 -1.49 1.69 -16.76
C ARG A 229 -1.20 1.44 -18.25
N ARG A 230 -2.07 1.88 -19.15
CA ARG A 230 -1.86 1.82 -20.61
C ARG A 230 -1.08 3.00 -21.14
N LEU A 231 -1.03 4.11 -20.43
CA LEU A 231 -0.40 5.36 -20.84
C LEU A 231 1.04 5.51 -20.33
N SER A 232 1.64 4.43 -19.83
CA SER A 232 3.00 4.44 -19.28
C SER A 232 3.20 5.49 -18.17
N PRO A 233 2.33 5.56 -17.16
CA PRO A 233 2.54 6.42 -16.00
C PRO A 233 3.78 5.95 -15.24
N PRO A 234 4.27 6.70 -14.25
CA PRO A 234 5.27 6.15 -13.36
C PRO A 234 4.70 4.88 -12.70
N THR A 235 5.53 3.84 -12.58
CA THR A 235 5.15 2.62 -11.88
C THR A 235 5.10 2.88 -10.37
N GLN A 236 4.44 2.00 -9.61
CA GLN A 236 4.49 2.06 -8.15
C GLN A 236 5.93 1.94 -7.66
N LEU A 237 6.71 1.02 -8.26
CA LEU A 237 8.15 0.90 -8.01
C LEU A 237 8.85 2.25 -8.12
N LYS A 238 8.66 2.95 -9.24
CA LYS A 238 9.34 4.23 -9.48
C LYS A 238 8.94 5.31 -8.48
N MET A 239 7.64 5.42 -8.18
CA MET A 239 7.15 6.38 -7.19
C MET A 239 7.67 6.05 -5.79
N THR A 240 7.71 4.76 -5.42
CA THR A 240 8.22 4.31 -4.12
C THR A 240 9.71 4.61 -3.97
N GLU A 241 10.53 4.28 -4.98
CA GLU A 241 11.97 4.60 -4.97
C GLU A 241 12.19 6.10 -4.77
N LYS A 242 11.49 6.95 -5.55
CA LYS A 242 11.63 8.41 -5.45
C LYS A 242 11.16 8.97 -4.11
N ALA A 243 10.10 8.41 -3.54
CA ALA A 243 9.62 8.81 -2.21
C ALA A 243 10.62 8.41 -1.11
N VAL A 244 11.19 7.20 -1.18
CA VAL A 244 12.22 6.75 -0.24
C VAL A 244 13.47 7.63 -0.35
N ASP A 245 13.98 7.87 -1.57
CA ASP A 245 15.17 8.72 -1.78
C ASP A 245 14.94 10.14 -1.24
N PHE A 246 13.77 10.74 -1.52
CA PHE A 246 13.42 12.06 -1.02
C PHE A 246 13.38 12.09 0.51
N LEU A 247 12.69 11.14 1.13
CA LEU A 247 12.51 11.08 2.58
C LEU A 247 13.85 10.79 3.30
N ASP A 248 14.63 9.85 2.82
CA ASP A 248 15.92 9.49 3.42
C ASP A 248 16.89 10.68 3.40
N LEU A 249 17.03 11.35 2.26
CA LEU A 249 17.89 12.51 2.14
C LEU A 249 17.42 13.69 3.01
N LYS A 250 16.09 13.95 3.06
CA LYS A 250 15.51 15.02 3.88
C LYS A 250 15.62 14.75 5.37
N THR A 251 15.62 13.48 5.78
CA THR A 251 15.66 13.09 7.19
C THR A 251 17.05 12.67 7.68
N ALA A 252 18.10 12.94 6.93
CA ALA A 252 19.48 12.56 7.29
C ALA A 252 19.89 13.03 8.70
N ASN A 253 19.41 14.21 9.14
CA ASN A 253 19.64 14.77 10.46
C ASN A 253 18.37 14.83 11.34
N CYS A 254 17.34 14.09 10.95
CA CYS A 254 16.02 14.05 11.59
C CYS A 254 15.76 12.70 12.24
N PRO A 255 14.71 12.56 13.08
CA PRO A 255 14.39 11.30 13.73
C PRO A 255 14.14 10.16 12.75
N GLY A 256 13.49 10.43 11.60
CA GLY A 256 13.21 9.44 10.57
C GLY A 256 12.02 9.81 9.69
N PHE A 257 11.49 8.82 8.96
CA PHE A 257 10.34 9.01 8.09
C PHE A 257 9.31 7.87 8.21
N PHE A 258 8.09 8.18 7.79
CA PHE A 258 7.03 7.23 7.54
C PHE A 258 6.63 7.30 6.06
N LEU A 259 6.59 6.16 5.38
CA LEU A 259 6.11 6.06 4.01
C LEU A 259 4.98 5.02 3.93
N MET A 260 3.84 5.39 3.38
CA MET A 260 2.82 4.45 2.94
C MET A 260 2.88 4.33 1.42
N SER A 261 2.96 3.08 0.89
CA SER A 261 2.92 2.79 -0.54
C SER A 261 1.85 1.77 -0.85
N GLU A 262 0.89 2.15 -1.69
CA GLU A 262 -0.31 1.37 -1.97
C GLU A 262 -0.36 0.88 -3.40
N GLY A 263 -0.57 -0.44 -3.55
CA GLY A 263 -1.00 -1.09 -4.80
C GLY A 263 -2.53 -1.09 -4.87
N SER A 264 -3.13 0.08 -5.12
CA SER A 264 -4.57 0.31 -5.03
C SER A 264 -5.39 -0.48 -6.05
N GLN A 265 -4.81 -0.73 -7.23
CA GLN A 265 -5.56 -1.29 -8.35
C GLN A 265 -5.61 -2.83 -8.34
N ILE A 266 -5.02 -3.48 -7.34
CA ILE A 266 -5.24 -4.92 -7.08
C ILE A 266 -6.71 -5.14 -6.71
N ASP A 267 -7.29 -4.25 -5.90
CA ASP A 267 -8.71 -4.25 -5.53
C ASP A 267 -9.62 -4.03 -6.74
N TRP A 268 -9.31 -3.04 -7.58
CA TRP A 268 -10.10 -2.78 -8.78
C TRP A 268 -10.14 -3.99 -9.71
N ALA A 269 -9.01 -4.68 -9.85
CA ALA A 269 -8.95 -5.94 -10.60
C ALA A 269 -9.77 -7.05 -9.93
N GLY A 270 -9.85 -7.07 -8.61
CA GLY A 270 -10.73 -7.96 -7.83
C GLY A 270 -12.21 -7.68 -8.07
N HIS A 271 -12.62 -6.40 -8.05
CA HIS A 271 -13.99 -5.97 -8.38
C HIS A 271 -14.37 -6.31 -9.83
N ASP A 272 -13.43 -6.20 -10.76
CA ASP A 272 -13.60 -6.57 -12.17
C ASP A 272 -13.50 -8.09 -12.41
N ASN A 273 -13.16 -8.88 -11.39
CA ASN A 273 -12.88 -10.30 -11.51
C ASN A 273 -11.87 -10.60 -12.64
N ASN A 274 -10.81 -9.80 -12.74
CA ASN A 274 -9.86 -9.80 -13.86
C ASN A 274 -8.46 -10.21 -13.37
N VAL A 275 -8.12 -11.49 -13.60
CA VAL A 275 -6.82 -12.05 -13.18
C VAL A 275 -5.65 -11.38 -13.86
N LYS A 276 -5.74 -11.08 -15.17
CA LYS A 276 -4.62 -10.45 -15.89
C LYS A 276 -4.29 -9.08 -15.36
N TYR A 277 -5.31 -8.28 -15.08
CA TYR A 277 -5.16 -6.96 -14.47
C TYR A 277 -4.53 -7.09 -13.08
N MET A 278 -5.08 -7.96 -12.23
CA MET A 278 -4.57 -8.22 -10.89
C MET A 278 -3.09 -8.61 -10.88
N LEU A 279 -2.68 -9.55 -11.74
CA LEU A 279 -1.30 -10.00 -11.81
C LEU A 279 -0.33 -8.91 -12.29
N SER A 280 -0.78 -8.00 -13.17
CA SER A 280 0.07 -6.87 -13.59
C SER A 280 0.29 -5.86 -12.48
N GLU A 281 -0.74 -5.55 -11.69
CA GLU A 281 -0.63 -4.65 -10.53
C GLU A 281 0.19 -5.29 -9.42
N PHE A 282 -0.03 -6.58 -9.20
CA PHE A 282 0.70 -7.35 -8.19
C PHE A 282 2.20 -7.42 -8.48
N ALA A 283 2.60 -7.52 -9.75
CA ALA A 283 4.01 -7.53 -10.15
C ALA A 283 4.71 -6.20 -9.80
N ASP A 284 4.09 -5.06 -10.11
CA ASP A 284 4.64 -3.74 -9.77
C ASP A 284 4.68 -3.50 -8.26
N PHE A 285 3.68 -4.03 -7.53
CA PHE A 285 3.65 -4.00 -6.07
C PHE A 285 4.80 -4.81 -5.45
N ASP A 286 5.04 -6.04 -5.92
CA ASP A 286 6.13 -6.89 -5.42
C ASP A 286 7.52 -6.32 -5.77
N ASP A 287 7.68 -5.75 -6.98
CA ASP A 287 8.90 -5.04 -7.39
C ASP A 287 9.19 -3.83 -6.48
N SER A 288 8.13 -3.10 -6.07
CA SER A 288 8.23 -1.96 -5.14
C SER A 288 8.72 -2.40 -3.76
N ILE A 289 8.21 -3.53 -3.28
CA ILE A 289 8.65 -4.12 -2.01
C ILE A 289 10.10 -4.61 -2.11
N ALA A 290 10.48 -5.23 -3.23
CA ALA A 290 11.85 -5.68 -3.46
C ALA A 290 12.86 -4.52 -3.38
N ALA A 291 12.54 -3.37 -3.97
CA ALA A 291 13.36 -2.16 -3.87
C ALA A 291 13.49 -1.65 -2.43
N ALA A 292 12.38 -1.63 -1.68
CA ALA A 292 12.39 -1.23 -0.27
C ALA A 292 13.20 -2.19 0.61
N ILE A 293 13.18 -3.49 0.32
CA ILE A 293 14.02 -4.49 1.00
C ILE A 293 15.51 -4.17 0.79
N GLU A 294 15.90 -3.84 -0.43
CA GLU A 294 17.29 -3.48 -0.72
C GLU A 294 17.72 -2.18 -0.02
N PHE A 295 16.81 -1.21 0.13
CA PHE A 295 17.04 -0.03 0.96
C PHE A 295 17.21 -0.42 2.43
N ALA A 296 16.25 -1.14 3.02
CA ALA A 296 16.27 -1.52 4.43
C ALA A 296 17.46 -2.42 4.82
N LYS A 297 17.97 -3.24 3.89
CA LYS A 297 19.21 -4.01 4.09
C LYS A 297 20.45 -3.13 4.21
N LYS A 298 20.45 -1.94 3.58
CA LYS A 298 21.58 -1.01 3.62
C LYS A 298 21.55 -0.16 4.88
N ASP A 299 20.40 0.43 5.22
CA ASP A 299 20.28 1.33 6.36
C ASP A 299 20.16 0.59 7.69
N GLN A 300 19.58 -0.63 7.70
CA GLN A 300 19.35 -1.49 8.88
C GLN A 300 18.51 -0.83 10.00
N GLU A 301 17.82 0.25 9.69
CA GLU A 301 17.02 1.05 10.61
C GLU A 301 15.54 1.14 10.18
N THR A 302 15.21 0.57 9.01
CA THR A 302 13.85 0.62 8.43
C THR A 302 13.06 -0.65 8.71
N LEU A 303 11.87 -0.47 9.29
CA LEU A 303 10.83 -1.50 9.40
C LEU A 303 9.98 -1.48 8.12
N ILE A 304 9.88 -2.64 7.46
CA ILE A 304 8.96 -2.84 6.33
C ILE A 304 7.79 -3.68 6.80
N LEU A 305 6.58 -3.20 6.55
CA LEU A 305 5.32 -3.91 6.75
C LEU A 305 4.62 -4.07 5.41
N VAL A 306 4.09 -5.27 5.14
CA VAL A 306 3.27 -5.55 3.96
C VAL A 306 1.97 -6.17 4.42
N THR A 307 0.85 -5.54 4.09
CA THR A 307 -0.49 -6.01 4.46
C THR A 307 -1.53 -5.67 3.40
N ALA A 308 -2.77 -5.99 3.65
CA ALA A 308 -3.93 -5.60 2.86
C ALA A 308 -4.99 -4.99 3.78
N ASP A 309 -5.96 -4.29 3.21
CA ASP A 309 -7.11 -3.74 3.92
C ASP A 309 -8.25 -4.77 4.04
N HIS A 310 -8.50 -5.50 2.99
CA HIS A 310 -9.47 -6.60 2.87
C HIS A 310 -9.06 -7.53 1.72
N ALA A 311 -9.85 -8.55 1.46
CA ALA A 311 -9.82 -9.33 0.23
C ALA A 311 -10.99 -8.93 -0.66
N THR A 312 -10.82 -9.00 -1.97
CA THR A 312 -11.83 -8.60 -2.96
C THR A 312 -12.06 -9.70 -3.99
N GLY A 313 -13.33 -9.84 -4.44
CA GLY A 313 -13.73 -10.77 -5.48
C GLY A 313 -14.05 -12.19 -5.00
N GLY A 314 -13.83 -12.50 -3.72
CA GLY A 314 -14.05 -13.85 -3.18
C GLY A 314 -13.29 -14.90 -3.98
N LEU A 315 -12.02 -14.65 -4.27
CA LEU A 315 -11.17 -15.50 -5.12
C LEU A 315 -10.91 -16.86 -4.48
N VAL A 316 -11.18 -17.93 -5.24
CA VAL A 316 -10.88 -19.31 -4.86
C VAL A 316 -10.02 -19.95 -5.94
N LEU A 317 -8.90 -20.54 -5.54
CA LEU A 317 -8.03 -21.29 -6.42
C LEU A 317 -8.39 -22.78 -6.37
N GLN A 318 -8.73 -23.31 -7.52
CA GLN A 318 -9.12 -24.71 -7.66
C GLN A 318 -7.98 -25.58 -8.19
N LYS A 319 -8.12 -26.89 -7.96
CA LYS A 319 -7.18 -27.90 -8.42
C LYS A 319 -6.72 -27.67 -9.86
N PRO A 320 -5.41 -27.68 -10.12
CA PRO A 320 -4.87 -27.52 -11.47
C PRO A 320 -5.39 -28.57 -12.45
N ARG A 321 -5.54 -28.16 -13.71
CA ARG A 321 -5.75 -29.06 -14.85
C ARG A 321 -4.58 -28.90 -15.83
N GLY A 322 -3.68 -29.88 -15.84
CA GLY A 322 -2.41 -29.73 -16.53
C GLY A 322 -1.55 -28.67 -15.84
N SER A 323 -1.02 -27.71 -16.61
CA SER A 323 -0.23 -26.58 -16.14
C SER A 323 -1.05 -25.34 -15.77
N ASN A 324 -2.38 -25.43 -15.71
CA ASN A 324 -3.24 -24.28 -15.43
C ASN A 324 -3.92 -24.41 -14.06
N ILE A 325 -3.84 -23.35 -13.26
CA ILE A 325 -4.68 -23.13 -12.10
C ILE A 325 -6.02 -22.61 -12.58
N ARG A 326 -7.10 -23.00 -11.90
CA ARG A 326 -8.40 -22.41 -12.15
C ARG A 326 -8.71 -21.39 -11.06
N ALA A 327 -8.66 -20.11 -11.41
CA ALA A 327 -9.11 -19.00 -10.58
C ALA A 327 -10.64 -18.85 -10.73
N GLN A 328 -11.35 -18.86 -9.61
CA GLN A 328 -12.80 -18.72 -9.58
C GLN A 328 -13.18 -17.58 -8.65
N TRP A 329 -13.95 -16.64 -9.17
CA TRP A 329 -14.48 -15.51 -8.43
C TRP A 329 -15.91 -15.80 -7.95
N THR A 330 -16.22 -15.44 -6.71
CA THR A 330 -17.52 -15.72 -6.09
C THR A 330 -18.35 -14.46 -5.84
N THR A 331 -17.74 -13.30 -5.95
CA THR A 331 -18.39 -11.99 -5.81
C THR A 331 -17.61 -10.93 -6.59
N THR A 332 -18.19 -9.74 -6.75
CA THR A 332 -17.49 -8.52 -7.21
C THR A 332 -17.30 -7.53 -6.05
N SER A 333 -17.36 -7.97 -4.82
CA SER A 333 -17.29 -7.14 -3.61
C SER A 333 -16.21 -7.67 -2.68
N HIS A 334 -15.99 -6.95 -1.57
CA HIS A 334 -15.11 -7.42 -0.51
C HIS A 334 -15.67 -8.70 0.14
N ASP A 335 -14.80 -9.55 0.63
CA ASP A 335 -15.18 -10.75 1.37
C ASP A 335 -14.69 -10.69 2.84
N LEU A 336 -15.01 -11.73 3.62
CA LEU A 336 -14.71 -11.78 5.04
C LEU A 336 -13.39 -12.50 5.37
N SER A 337 -12.52 -12.71 4.38
CA SER A 337 -11.24 -13.36 4.61
C SER A 337 -10.37 -12.53 5.55
N PRO A 338 -9.72 -13.13 6.55
CA PRO A 338 -8.69 -12.44 7.31
C PRO A 338 -7.51 -12.14 6.38
N ILE A 339 -6.75 -11.10 6.71
CA ILE A 339 -5.60 -10.67 5.92
C ILE A 339 -4.31 -11.11 6.59
N ASN A 340 -3.26 -11.23 5.81
CA ASN A 340 -1.92 -11.43 6.34
C ASN A 340 -1.20 -10.09 6.54
N ILE A 341 -0.30 -10.05 7.52
CA ILE A 341 0.72 -9.03 7.64
C ILE A 341 2.09 -9.70 7.66
N TYR A 342 3.02 -9.13 6.91
CA TYR A 342 4.40 -9.59 6.83
C TYR A 342 5.29 -8.45 7.32
N ALA A 343 6.33 -8.77 8.09
CA ALA A 343 7.20 -7.76 8.68
C ALA A 343 8.69 -8.14 8.58
N PHE A 344 9.50 -7.14 8.25
CA PHE A 344 10.96 -7.25 8.14
C PHE A 344 11.64 -5.99 8.70
N GLY A 345 12.75 -6.17 9.38
CA GLY A 345 13.53 -5.08 9.96
C GLY A 345 13.34 -4.91 11.47
N PRO A 346 13.83 -3.80 12.07
CA PRO A 346 13.72 -3.53 13.49
C PRO A 346 12.26 -3.48 13.95
N GLY A 347 11.92 -4.17 15.04
CA GLY A 347 10.55 -4.21 15.59
C GLY A 347 9.58 -5.15 14.85
N ALA A 348 10.04 -5.92 13.83
CA ALA A 348 9.20 -6.81 13.06
C ALA A 348 8.50 -7.88 13.92
N ASP A 349 9.11 -8.35 14.98
CA ASP A 349 8.56 -9.37 15.90
C ASP A 349 7.26 -8.95 16.58
N LEU A 350 6.99 -7.65 16.68
CA LEU A 350 5.73 -7.10 17.18
C LEU A 350 4.52 -7.51 16.32
N PHE A 351 4.72 -7.86 15.05
CA PHE A 351 3.66 -8.13 14.08
C PHE A 351 3.36 -9.63 13.91
N SER A 352 3.78 -10.47 14.84
CA SER A 352 3.45 -11.89 14.87
C SER A 352 2.12 -12.19 15.53
N GLY A 353 1.53 -13.36 15.22
CA GLY A 353 0.27 -13.83 15.82
C GLY A 353 -0.98 -13.31 15.13
N VAL A 354 -2.10 -13.35 15.85
CA VAL A 354 -3.40 -12.82 15.39
C VAL A 354 -3.65 -11.49 16.08
N MET A 355 -3.99 -10.47 15.30
CA MET A 355 -4.22 -9.11 15.81
C MET A 355 -5.45 -8.48 15.15
N ASP A 356 -6.06 -7.53 15.83
CA ASP A 356 -7.05 -6.64 15.23
C ASP A 356 -6.35 -5.59 14.34
N ASN A 357 -7.00 -5.09 13.29
CA ASN A 357 -6.37 -4.11 12.40
C ASN A 357 -6.02 -2.79 13.11
N THR A 358 -6.68 -2.44 14.21
CA THR A 358 -6.32 -1.26 15.02
C THR A 358 -5.00 -1.42 15.76
N GLU A 359 -4.61 -2.65 16.10
CA GLU A 359 -3.36 -2.91 16.81
C GLU A 359 -2.11 -2.59 15.97
N ILE A 360 -2.25 -2.55 14.62
CA ILE A 360 -1.14 -2.21 13.73
C ILE A 360 -0.62 -0.80 14.03
N PHE A 361 -1.50 0.16 14.32
CA PHE A 361 -1.15 1.51 14.73
C PHE A 361 -0.27 1.53 15.98
N ASP A 362 -0.73 0.89 17.05
CA ASP A 362 0.00 0.85 18.33
C ASP A 362 1.36 0.15 18.17
N ARG A 363 1.40 -0.94 17.38
CA ARG A 363 2.63 -1.70 17.15
C ARG A 363 3.64 -0.92 16.29
N MET A 364 3.20 -0.08 15.34
CA MET A 364 4.07 0.85 14.61
C MET A 364 4.66 1.90 15.55
N LEU A 365 3.86 2.52 16.41
CA LEU A 365 4.35 3.48 17.42
C LEU A 365 5.31 2.82 18.41
N GLN A 366 5.03 1.58 18.83
CA GLN A 366 5.93 0.80 19.68
C GLN A 366 7.25 0.48 18.98
N ALA A 367 7.24 0.11 17.70
CA ALA A 367 8.46 -0.17 16.93
C ALA A 367 9.38 1.04 16.83
N LEU A 368 8.80 2.25 16.74
CA LEU A 368 9.52 3.53 16.75
C LEU A 368 9.93 3.97 18.15
N ASP A 369 9.43 3.33 19.22
CA ASP A 369 9.56 3.81 20.60
C ASP A 369 9.04 5.25 20.80
N TYR A 370 7.88 5.52 20.18
CA TYR A 370 7.29 6.86 20.04
C TYR A 370 7.23 7.64 21.35
N GLU A 371 6.89 6.99 22.49
CA GLU A 371 6.78 7.63 23.80
C GLU A 371 8.10 8.25 24.28
N ASN A 372 9.23 7.70 23.86
CA ASN A 372 10.57 8.16 24.22
C ASN A 372 11.24 9.03 23.13
N LEU A 373 10.54 9.33 22.04
CA LEU A 373 11.04 10.25 21.02
C LEU A 373 11.06 11.68 21.54
N GLU A 374 12.21 12.33 21.46
CA GLU A 374 12.33 13.76 21.71
C GLU A 374 11.70 14.55 20.53
N SER A 375 11.04 15.67 20.83
CA SER A 375 10.57 16.58 19.79
C SER A 375 11.76 17.27 19.14
N ASN A 376 11.88 17.13 17.82
CA ASN A 376 12.94 17.73 17.03
C ASN A 376 12.31 18.59 15.91
N ASN A 377 12.78 19.84 15.75
CA ASN A 377 12.33 20.74 14.71
C ASN A 377 13.13 20.49 13.42
N CYS A 378 12.83 19.40 12.74
CA CYS A 378 13.41 19.10 11.43
C CYS A 378 12.69 19.77 10.25
N ILE A 379 11.54 20.36 10.50
CA ILE A 379 10.75 21.10 9.52
C ILE A 379 11.13 22.58 9.67
N ASN A 380 12.18 22.99 8.98
CA ASN A 380 12.52 24.40 8.73
C ASN A 380 12.93 24.57 7.28
#